data_f46ff363e0337797098879a65317b9b0
#
_entry.id   f46ff363e0337797098879a65317b9b0
#
_cell.length_a   1.000
_cell.length_b   1.000
_cell.length_c   1.000
_cell.angle_alpha   90.00
_cell.angle_beta   90.00
_cell.angle_gamma   90.00
#
_symmetry.space_group_name_H-M   'P 1'
#
loop_
_entity.id
_entity.type
_entity.pdbx_description
1 polymer ?
#
loop_
_entity_poly.entity_id
_entity_poly.type
_entity_poly.pdbx_seq_one_letter_code
_entity_poly.pdbx_strand_id
1 'polypeptide(L)'
;FMTRQIEAIDSGISPADAYLAESTGKDPAMDTLLTALNSLFEQVSERNRDLVQLNKTLEARVAERTQALTEANRQLDDLANTDILTGLPNRRYALQRLAREWDGAVRDDRPIACMMIDADGFKTVNDTHGHDAGDAVLRALAKQLQHAVRTDDIVCRLGGDEFLVICPGTPLAGARTLAESIRSDVAAMRVPAGSGEWRGSV
;
A
#
# COMPACT_ATOMS: atom_id res chain seq x y z
N PHE A 1 27.88 22.96 -45.32
CA PHE A 1 26.49 23.29 -45.66
C PHE A 1 25.51 22.60 -44.72
N MET A 2 25.55 21.27 -44.57
CA MET A 2 24.66 20.50 -43.70
C MET A 2 24.77 20.88 -42.20
N THR A 3 25.95 21.15 -41.69
CA THR A 3 26.18 21.44 -40.28
C THR A 3 25.51 22.74 -39.82
N ARG A 4 25.50 23.78 -40.66
CA ARG A 4 24.82 25.06 -40.37
C ARG A 4 23.29 24.98 -40.45
N GLN A 5 22.73 24.05 -41.25
CA GLN A 5 21.29 23.83 -41.31
C GLN A 5 20.77 23.13 -40.02
N ILE A 6 21.56 22.28 -39.41
CA ILE A 6 21.23 21.61 -38.12
C ILE A 6 21.24 22.65 -36.98
N GLU A 7 22.23 23.54 -36.96
CA GLU A 7 22.30 24.63 -35.97
C GLU A 7 21.14 25.64 -36.08
N ALA A 8 20.63 25.91 -37.28
CA ALA A 8 19.47 26.78 -37.50
C ALA A 8 18.18 26.14 -36.97
N ILE A 9 17.99 24.83 -37.11
CA ILE A 9 16.83 24.08 -36.58
C ILE A 9 16.83 24.11 -35.06
N ASP A 10 17.98 23.94 -34.42
CA ASP A 10 18.13 23.97 -32.97
C ASP A 10 17.91 25.39 -32.37
N SER A 11 18.16 26.41 -33.12
CA SER A 11 17.93 27.83 -32.73
C SER A 11 16.53 28.36 -33.06
N GLY A 12 15.61 27.53 -33.62
CA GLY A 12 14.25 27.90 -33.94
C GLY A 12 14.10 28.82 -35.17
N ILE A 13 15.15 28.95 -35.99
CA ILE A 13 15.14 29.71 -37.23
C ILE A 13 14.68 28.81 -38.37
N SER A 14 13.71 29.25 -39.15
CA SER A 14 13.22 28.50 -40.33
C SER A 14 14.37 28.24 -41.30
N PRO A 15 14.52 26.99 -41.84
CA PRO A 15 15.51 26.69 -42.86
C PRO A 15 15.44 27.62 -44.11
N ALA A 16 14.25 28.13 -44.42
CA ALA A 16 14.05 29.06 -45.53
C ALA A 16 14.54 30.48 -45.24
N ASP A 17 14.40 30.97 -44.02
CA ASP A 17 14.94 32.29 -43.62
C ASP A 17 16.45 32.30 -43.64
N ALA A 18 17.08 31.19 -43.27
CA ALA A 18 18.54 31.01 -43.37
C ALA A 18 19.03 31.00 -44.83
N TYR A 19 18.20 30.50 -45.78
CA TYR A 19 18.54 30.47 -47.20
C TYR A 19 18.28 31.79 -47.87
N LEU A 20 17.20 32.53 -47.54
CA LEU A 20 16.85 33.85 -48.07
C LEU A 20 17.92 34.91 -47.74
N ALA A 21 18.62 34.78 -46.63
CA ALA A 21 19.72 35.67 -46.28
C ALA A 21 20.95 35.53 -47.18
N GLU A 22 21.07 34.45 -47.95
CA GLU A 22 22.18 34.19 -48.86
C GLU A 22 21.83 34.31 -50.36
N SER A 23 20.55 34.37 -50.78
CA SER A 23 20.15 34.34 -52.19
C SER A 23 19.49 35.64 -52.65
N THR A 24 20.17 36.40 -53.44
CA THR A 24 19.66 37.60 -54.14
C THR A 24 19.25 37.30 -55.61
N GLY A 25 18.61 36.19 -55.90
CA GLY A 25 18.24 35.77 -57.24
C GLY A 25 16.74 35.59 -57.43
N LYS A 26 16.16 36.40 -58.29
CA LYS A 26 14.72 36.57 -58.62
C LYS A 26 14.13 35.38 -59.42
N ASP A 27 13.79 34.29 -58.74
CA ASP A 27 12.97 33.24 -59.34
C ASP A 27 11.64 33.13 -58.54
N PRO A 28 10.47 33.56 -59.11
CA PRO A 28 9.16 33.52 -58.47
C PRO A 28 8.74 32.11 -58.01
N ALA A 29 9.22 31.07 -58.66
CA ALA A 29 8.94 29.69 -58.30
C ALA A 29 9.69 29.31 -57.01
N MET A 30 10.90 29.81 -56.82
CA MET A 30 11.72 29.59 -55.64
C MET A 30 11.10 30.28 -54.40
N ASP A 31 10.62 31.52 -54.56
CA ASP A 31 9.94 32.26 -53.47
C ASP A 31 8.66 31.59 -53.01
N THR A 32 7.89 31.02 -53.97
CA THR A 32 6.66 30.27 -53.68
C THR A 32 7.02 28.98 -52.89
N LEU A 33 8.05 28.28 -53.31
CA LEU A 33 8.52 27.07 -52.66
C LEU A 33 9.01 27.32 -51.23
N LEU A 34 9.77 28.40 -51.05
CA LEU A 34 10.29 28.82 -49.72
C LEU A 34 9.16 29.21 -48.78
N THR A 35 8.14 29.92 -49.26
CA THR A 35 6.95 30.28 -48.49
C THR A 35 6.17 29.05 -48.04
N ALA A 36 5.95 28.08 -48.95
CA ALA A 36 5.29 26.82 -48.61
C ALA A 36 6.08 25.99 -47.59
N LEU A 37 7.40 25.97 -47.72
CA LEU A 37 8.30 25.25 -46.80
C LEU A 37 8.29 25.88 -45.40
N ASN A 38 8.30 27.21 -45.32
CA ASN A 38 8.16 27.93 -44.05
C ASN A 38 6.80 27.63 -43.38
N SER A 39 5.72 27.68 -44.13
CA SER A 39 4.38 27.36 -43.61
C SER A 39 4.31 25.93 -43.07
N LEU A 40 4.88 24.96 -43.77
CA LEU A 40 4.97 23.58 -43.29
C LEU A 40 5.82 23.47 -42.04
N PHE A 41 6.96 24.14 -41.98
CA PHE A 41 7.82 24.15 -40.80
C PHE A 41 7.11 24.73 -39.58
N GLU A 42 6.39 25.85 -39.74
CA GLU A 42 5.59 26.42 -38.67
C GLU A 42 4.50 25.47 -38.19
N GLN A 43 3.76 24.82 -39.10
CA GLN A 43 2.72 23.86 -38.77
C GLN A 43 3.29 22.65 -38.03
N VAL A 44 4.42 22.11 -38.48
CA VAL A 44 5.09 20.98 -37.82
C VAL A 44 5.59 21.38 -36.42
N SER A 45 6.16 22.57 -36.29
CA SER A 45 6.69 23.11 -35.04
C SER A 45 5.56 23.35 -34.01
N GLU A 46 4.43 23.86 -34.45
CA GLU A 46 3.23 24.06 -33.63
C GLU A 46 2.67 22.72 -33.16
N ARG A 47 2.45 21.76 -34.06
CA ARG A 47 1.98 20.42 -33.69
C ARG A 47 2.93 19.70 -32.74
N ASN A 48 4.23 19.88 -32.93
CA ASN A 48 5.21 19.26 -32.05
C ASN A 48 5.14 19.86 -30.65
N ARG A 49 4.94 21.18 -30.52
CA ARG A 49 4.71 21.81 -29.19
C ARG A 49 3.43 21.31 -28.54
N ASP A 50 2.34 21.18 -29.30
CA ASP A 50 1.06 20.67 -28.81
C ASP A 50 1.18 19.23 -28.32
N LEU A 51 1.88 18.37 -29.09
CA LEU A 51 2.14 16.99 -28.71
C LEU A 51 2.99 16.89 -27.42
N VAL A 52 4.03 17.71 -27.29
CA VAL A 52 4.85 17.75 -26.08
C VAL A 52 4.02 18.19 -24.86
N GLN A 53 3.19 19.21 -25.04
CA GLN A 53 2.31 19.69 -23.97
C GLN A 53 1.24 18.66 -23.59
N LEU A 54 0.64 18.02 -24.57
CA LEU A 54 -0.34 16.94 -24.35
C LEU A 54 0.30 15.76 -23.62
N ASN A 55 1.51 15.37 -24.03
CA ASN A 55 2.24 14.26 -23.41
C ASN A 55 2.55 14.56 -21.95
N LYS A 56 3.05 15.76 -21.63
CA LYS A 56 3.24 16.18 -20.23
C LYS A 56 1.95 16.13 -19.41
N THR A 57 0.84 16.57 -20.00
CA THR A 57 -0.47 16.55 -19.34
C THR A 57 -0.95 15.12 -19.10
N LEU A 58 -0.75 14.23 -20.08
CA LEU A 58 -1.08 12.81 -19.95
C LEU A 58 -0.23 12.12 -18.90
N GLU A 59 1.07 12.36 -18.90
CA GLU A 59 1.99 11.82 -17.88
C GLU A 59 1.57 12.24 -16.47
N ALA A 60 1.24 13.53 -16.28
CA ALA A 60 0.76 14.02 -14.98
C ALA A 60 -0.55 13.35 -14.55
N ARG A 61 -1.52 13.19 -15.49
CA ARG A 61 -2.79 12.51 -15.20
C ARG A 61 -2.61 11.01 -14.91
N VAL A 62 -1.71 10.35 -15.63
CA VAL A 62 -1.38 8.93 -15.38
C VAL A 62 -0.78 8.78 -13.99
N ALA A 63 0.18 9.63 -13.61
CA ALA A 63 0.79 9.62 -12.29
C ALA A 63 -0.25 9.83 -11.17
N GLU A 64 -1.12 10.84 -11.31
CA GLU A 64 -2.19 11.13 -10.36
C GLU A 64 -3.16 9.96 -10.20
N ARG A 65 -3.65 9.39 -11.32
CA ARG A 65 -4.56 8.25 -11.28
C ARG A 65 -3.92 6.99 -10.70
N THR A 66 -2.65 6.75 -11.02
CA THR A 66 -1.91 5.61 -10.46
C THR A 66 -1.76 5.74 -8.95
N GLN A 67 -1.45 6.93 -8.46
CA GLN A 67 -1.36 7.20 -7.03
C GLN A 67 -2.72 7.02 -6.33
N ALA A 68 -3.80 7.60 -6.90
CA ALA A 68 -5.14 7.46 -6.35
C ALA A 68 -5.60 5.98 -6.32
N LEU A 69 -5.31 5.22 -7.38
CA LEU A 69 -5.64 3.79 -7.45
C LEU A 69 -4.85 2.97 -6.43
N THR A 70 -3.56 3.27 -6.25
CA THR A 70 -2.72 2.61 -5.24
C THR A 70 -3.24 2.86 -3.83
N GLU A 71 -3.61 4.10 -3.53
CA GLU A 71 -4.18 4.43 -2.22
C GLU A 71 -5.55 3.79 -1.99
N ALA A 72 -6.44 3.80 -3.00
CA ALA A 72 -7.72 3.12 -2.91
C ALA A 72 -7.55 1.60 -2.71
N ASN A 73 -6.63 0.95 -3.42
CA ASN A 73 -6.32 -0.46 -3.21
C ASN A 73 -5.78 -0.74 -1.81
N ARG A 74 -4.90 0.12 -1.30
CA ARG A 74 -4.39 0.00 0.07
C ARG A 74 -5.53 0.07 1.10
N GLN A 75 -6.45 1.03 0.96
CA GLN A 75 -7.61 1.15 1.84
C GLN A 75 -8.53 -0.06 1.76
N LEU A 76 -8.76 -0.59 0.54
CA LEU A 76 -9.55 -1.81 0.36
C LEU A 76 -8.86 -3.02 1.01
N ASP A 77 -7.55 -3.14 0.89
CA ASP A 77 -6.77 -4.20 1.53
C ASP A 77 -6.81 -4.08 3.07
N ASP A 78 -6.66 -2.87 3.61
CA ASP A 78 -6.77 -2.62 5.05
C ASP A 78 -8.16 -3.02 5.57
N LEU A 79 -9.23 -2.60 4.89
CA LEU A 79 -10.61 -2.97 5.25
C LEU A 79 -10.87 -4.48 5.11
N ALA A 80 -10.30 -5.11 4.08
CA ALA A 80 -10.50 -6.53 3.82
C ALA A 80 -9.72 -7.44 4.78
N ASN A 81 -8.63 -6.93 5.40
CA ASN A 81 -7.69 -7.73 6.17
C ASN A 81 -7.64 -7.37 7.66
N THR A 82 -8.35 -6.33 8.10
CA THR A 82 -8.34 -5.84 9.48
C THR A 82 -9.69 -6.11 10.17
N ASP A 83 -9.65 -6.46 11.44
CA ASP A 83 -10.82 -6.51 12.33
C ASP A 83 -11.13 -5.10 12.83
N ILE A 84 -12.32 -4.60 12.52
CA ILE A 84 -12.73 -3.21 12.80
C ILE A 84 -12.77 -2.90 14.31
N LEU A 85 -13.09 -3.90 15.14
CA LEU A 85 -13.22 -3.71 16.59
C LEU A 85 -11.87 -3.53 17.27
N THR A 86 -10.91 -4.41 16.93
CA THR A 86 -9.63 -4.52 17.64
C THR A 86 -8.46 -3.87 16.91
N GLY A 87 -8.60 -3.60 15.60
CA GLY A 87 -7.52 -3.12 14.74
C GLY A 87 -6.49 -4.19 14.40
N LEU A 88 -6.66 -5.43 14.89
CA LEU A 88 -5.81 -6.56 14.54
C LEU A 88 -6.10 -7.06 13.11
N PRO A 89 -5.15 -7.75 12.47
CA PRO A 89 -5.43 -8.59 11.32
C PRO A 89 -6.62 -9.53 11.58
N ASN A 90 -7.52 -9.66 10.60
CA ASN A 90 -8.70 -10.51 10.71
C ASN A 90 -8.39 -11.96 10.30
N ARG A 91 -9.42 -12.83 10.37
CA ARG A 91 -9.34 -14.25 9.99
C ARG A 91 -8.81 -14.47 8.57
N ARG A 92 -9.24 -13.64 7.61
CA ARG A 92 -8.79 -13.75 6.22
C ARG A 92 -7.28 -13.54 6.10
N TYR A 93 -6.78 -12.48 6.71
CA TYR A 93 -5.35 -12.20 6.76
C TYR A 93 -4.57 -13.31 7.47
N ALA A 94 -5.09 -13.78 8.62
CA ALA A 94 -4.48 -14.84 9.42
C ALA A 94 -4.21 -16.10 8.57
N LEU A 95 -5.21 -16.57 7.82
CA LEU A 95 -5.09 -17.78 6.99
C LEU A 95 -4.11 -17.57 5.83
N GLN A 96 -4.14 -16.41 5.17
CA GLN A 96 -3.19 -16.11 4.10
C GLN A 96 -1.76 -16.02 4.60
N ARG A 97 -1.56 -15.39 5.77
CA ARG A 97 -0.25 -15.25 6.38
C ARG A 97 0.29 -16.59 6.86
N LEU A 98 -0.54 -17.40 7.51
CA LEU A 98 -0.17 -18.73 7.96
C LEU A 98 0.29 -19.62 6.80
N ALA A 99 -0.43 -19.61 5.68
CA ALA A 99 -0.03 -20.36 4.49
C ALA A 99 1.36 -19.94 3.97
N ARG A 100 1.62 -18.64 3.88
CA ARG A 100 2.94 -18.12 3.45
C ARG A 100 4.07 -18.49 4.40
N GLU A 101 3.83 -18.36 5.72
CA GLU A 101 4.84 -18.69 6.72
C GLU A 101 5.10 -20.20 6.77
N TRP A 102 4.06 -21.02 6.57
CA TRP A 102 4.19 -22.48 6.46
C TRP A 102 5.05 -22.87 5.26
N ASP A 103 4.76 -22.35 4.06
CA ASP A 103 5.54 -22.62 2.86
C ASP A 103 7.01 -22.20 3.02
N GLY A 104 7.26 -21.06 3.66
CA GLY A 104 8.59 -20.59 4.02
C GLY A 104 9.29 -21.49 5.02
N ALA A 105 8.60 -21.91 6.08
CA ALA A 105 9.13 -22.79 7.11
C ALA A 105 9.55 -24.15 6.56
N VAL A 106 8.71 -24.74 5.70
CA VAL A 106 9.00 -26.02 5.03
C VAL A 106 10.20 -25.89 4.09
N ARG A 107 10.26 -24.83 3.29
CA ARG A 107 11.35 -24.63 2.33
C ARG A 107 12.70 -24.40 3.02
N ASP A 108 12.71 -23.65 4.10
CA ASP A 108 13.93 -23.18 4.77
C ASP A 108 14.30 -24.04 5.98
N ASP A 109 13.56 -25.14 6.23
CA ASP A 109 13.67 -26.05 7.39
C ASP A 109 13.68 -25.28 8.73
N ARG A 110 12.74 -24.31 8.86
CA ARG A 110 12.60 -23.48 10.05
C ARG A 110 11.35 -23.84 10.84
N PRO A 111 11.40 -23.80 12.19
CA PRO A 111 10.21 -24.03 12.99
C PRO A 111 9.17 -22.91 12.80
N ILE A 112 7.91 -23.28 12.91
CA ILE A 112 6.79 -22.34 13.03
C ILE A 112 5.89 -22.81 14.17
N ALA A 113 5.41 -21.88 14.98
CA ALA A 113 4.44 -22.17 16.02
C ALA A 113 3.18 -21.32 15.82
N CYS A 114 2.04 -21.89 16.23
CA CYS A 114 0.76 -21.19 16.26
C CYS A 114 0.11 -21.42 17.62
N MET A 115 -0.53 -20.37 18.16
CA MET A 115 -1.29 -20.43 19.40
C MET A 115 -2.70 -19.93 19.15
N MET A 116 -3.69 -20.73 19.52
CA MET A 116 -5.08 -20.31 19.59
C MET A 116 -5.36 -19.80 21.00
N ILE A 117 -5.98 -18.66 21.11
CA ILE A 117 -6.31 -17.99 22.37
C ILE A 117 -7.79 -17.66 22.37
N ASP A 118 -8.46 -17.96 23.46
CA ASP A 118 -9.89 -17.67 23.66
C ASP A 118 -10.06 -16.95 25.00
N ALA A 119 -10.93 -15.91 25.03
CA ALA A 119 -11.15 -15.13 26.25
C ALA A 119 -12.18 -15.81 27.16
N ASP A 120 -11.71 -16.39 28.25
CA ASP A 120 -12.58 -17.08 29.22
C ASP A 120 -13.67 -16.14 29.78
N GLY A 121 -14.88 -16.66 29.82
CA GLY A 121 -16.04 -15.95 30.39
C GLY A 121 -16.55 -14.78 29.56
N PHE A 122 -16.06 -14.57 28.34
CA PHE A 122 -16.47 -13.45 27.47
C PHE A 122 -17.97 -13.39 27.26
N LYS A 123 -18.63 -14.53 27.02
CA LYS A 123 -20.09 -14.59 26.90
C LYS A 123 -20.79 -14.06 28.15
N THR A 124 -20.29 -14.42 29.33
CA THR A 124 -20.89 -13.95 30.61
C THR A 124 -20.76 -12.42 30.73
N VAL A 125 -19.65 -11.84 30.27
CA VAL A 125 -19.48 -10.36 30.24
C VAL A 125 -20.56 -9.73 29.36
N ASN A 126 -20.76 -10.24 28.14
CA ASN A 126 -21.79 -9.73 27.23
C ASN A 126 -23.20 -9.86 27.82
N ASP A 127 -23.52 -11.03 28.37
CA ASP A 127 -24.86 -11.33 28.89
C ASP A 127 -25.16 -10.49 30.15
N THR A 128 -24.14 -10.14 30.95
CA THR A 128 -24.32 -9.40 32.20
C THR A 128 -24.18 -7.89 32.04
N HIS A 129 -23.26 -7.43 31.18
CA HIS A 129 -22.84 -6.01 31.11
C HIS A 129 -23.06 -5.41 29.72
N GLY A 130 -23.59 -6.19 28.76
CA GLY A 130 -23.84 -5.76 27.39
C GLY A 130 -22.63 -5.84 26.47
N HIS A 131 -22.88 -5.70 25.17
CA HIS A 131 -21.88 -5.85 24.13
C HIS A 131 -20.76 -4.80 24.19
N ASP A 132 -21.06 -3.57 24.63
CA ASP A 132 -20.04 -2.51 24.78
C ASP A 132 -18.95 -2.89 25.79
N ALA A 133 -19.34 -3.59 26.87
CA ALA A 133 -18.40 -4.10 27.86
C ALA A 133 -17.53 -5.22 27.29
N GLY A 134 -18.12 -6.15 26.52
CA GLY A 134 -17.38 -7.18 25.81
C GLY A 134 -16.41 -6.59 24.77
N ASP A 135 -16.84 -5.57 24.05
CA ASP A 135 -15.98 -4.86 23.10
C ASP A 135 -14.77 -4.22 23.76
N ALA A 136 -14.95 -3.65 24.96
CA ALA A 136 -13.84 -3.10 25.76
C ALA A 136 -12.85 -4.19 26.18
N VAL A 137 -13.34 -5.37 26.59
CA VAL A 137 -12.51 -6.53 26.91
C VAL A 137 -11.70 -6.98 25.69
N LEU A 138 -12.33 -7.13 24.53
CA LEU A 138 -11.64 -7.55 23.30
C LEU A 138 -10.57 -6.56 22.84
N ARG A 139 -10.84 -5.25 22.94
CA ARG A 139 -9.84 -4.21 22.62
C ARG A 139 -8.66 -4.26 23.60
N ALA A 140 -8.91 -4.46 24.89
CA ALA A 140 -7.87 -4.56 25.91
C ALA A 140 -7.02 -5.80 25.70
N LEU A 141 -7.65 -6.97 25.46
CA LEU A 141 -6.96 -8.22 25.18
C LEU A 141 -6.11 -8.13 23.90
N ALA A 142 -6.66 -7.59 22.83
CA ALA A 142 -5.94 -7.37 21.57
C ALA A 142 -4.66 -6.55 21.77
N LYS A 143 -4.75 -5.46 22.52
CA LYS A 143 -3.60 -4.62 22.87
C LYS A 143 -2.56 -5.35 23.70
N GLN A 144 -2.99 -6.13 24.68
CA GLN A 144 -2.09 -6.95 25.51
C GLN A 144 -1.35 -7.99 24.68
N LEU A 145 -2.07 -8.71 23.81
CA LEU A 145 -1.47 -9.70 22.92
C LEU A 145 -0.43 -9.08 21.96
N GLN A 146 -0.73 -7.89 21.39
CA GLN A 146 0.24 -7.17 20.56
C GLN A 146 1.51 -6.78 21.31
N HIS A 147 1.41 -6.42 22.59
CA HIS A 147 2.58 -6.06 23.40
C HIS A 147 3.41 -7.27 23.83
N ALA A 148 2.80 -8.43 23.95
CA ALA A 148 3.47 -9.64 24.43
C ALA A 148 4.33 -10.31 23.33
N VAL A 149 4.07 -10.03 22.05
CA VAL A 149 4.74 -10.68 20.92
C VAL A 149 5.84 -9.82 20.33
N ARG A 150 6.73 -10.43 19.54
CA ARG A 150 7.81 -9.74 18.82
C ARG A 150 7.27 -9.11 17.53
N THR A 151 8.08 -8.27 16.90
CA THR A 151 7.75 -7.62 15.63
C THR A 151 7.44 -8.60 14.49
N ASP A 152 8.10 -9.75 14.47
CA ASP A 152 7.92 -10.78 13.42
C ASP A 152 6.73 -11.71 13.69
N ASP A 153 6.24 -11.75 14.93
CA ASP A 153 5.06 -12.51 15.30
C ASP A 153 3.80 -11.76 14.87
N ILE A 154 2.76 -12.50 14.57
CA ILE A 154 1.51 -11.93 14.07
C ILE A 154 0.38 -12.32 15.00
N VAL A 155 -0.34 -11.31 15.52
CA VAL A 155 -1.57 -11.49 16.29
C VAL A 155 -2.76 -11.17 15.39
N CYS A 156 -3.73 -12.08 15.34
CA CYS A 156 -4.95 -11.94 14.55
C CYS A 156 -6.17 -12.20 15.42
N ARG A 157 -7.30 -11.56 15.07
CA ARG A 157 -8.60 -11.95 15.63
C ARG A 157 -9.37 -12.77 14.58
N LEU A 158 -9.81 -13.97 14.97
CA LEU A 158 -10.54 -14.87 14.06
C LEU A 158 -12.04 -14.59 14.04
N GLY A 159 -12.58 -14.05 15.12
CA GLY A 159 -13.98 -13.71 15.31
C GLY A 159 -14.41 -14.00 16.76
N GLY A 160 -15.49 -13.37 17.21
CA GLY A 160 -15.92 -13.53 18.60
C GLY A 160 -14.80 -13.16 19.58
N ASP A 161 -14.43 -14.09 20.45
CA ASP A 161 -13.41 -14.04 21.48
C ASP A 161 -12.13 -14.81 21.10
N GLU A 162 -12.05 -15.33 19.86
CA GLU A 162 -10.94 -16.15 19.38
C GLU A 162 -9.83 -15.30 18.73
N PHE A 163 -8.59 -15.52 19.16
CA PHE A 163 -7.38 -14.93 18.62
C PHE A 163 -6.40 -16.01 18.16
N LEU A 164 -5.59 -15.70 17.15
CA LEU A 164 -4.50 -16.54 16.66
C LEU A 164 -3.19 -15.77 16.72
N VAL A 165 -2.18 -16.36 17.31
CA VAL A 165 -0.80 -15.87 17.24
C VAL A 165 0.02 -16.82 16.37
N ILE A 166 0.69 -16.26 15.36
CA ILE A 166 1.59 -16.99 14.45
C ILE A 166 3.01 -16.52 14.76
N CYS A 167 3.90 -17.47 15.06
CA CYS A 167 5.28 -17.22 15.48
C CYS A 167 6.26 -17.90 14.52
N PRO A 168 6.68 -17.22 13.44
CA PRO A 168 7.68 -17.73 12.52
C PRO A 168 9.03 -17.93 13.21
N GLY A 169 9.76 -18.99 12.85
CA GLY A 169 11.07 -19.27 13.40
C GLY A 169 11.08 -19.67 14.90
N THR A 170 9.91 -19.96 15.49
CA THR A 170 9.78 -20.23 16.92
C THR A 170 9.59 -21.74 17.17
N PRO A 171 10.53 -22.38 17.86
CA PRO A 171 10.38 -23.78 18.25
C PRO A 171 9.35 -23.95 19.38
N LEU A 172 8.86 -25.19 19.59
CA LEU A 172 7.82 -25.49 20.56
C LEU A 172 8.15 -24.98 21.97
N ALA A 173 9.41 -25.10 22.42
CA ALA A 173 9.82 -24.60 23.73
C ALA A 173 9.66 -23.09 23.88
N GLY A 174 10.02 -22.31 22.82
CA GLY A 174 9.82 -20.86 22.77
C GLY A 174 8.34 -20.47 22.74
N ALA A 175 7.53 -21.21 21.97
CA ALA A 175 6.08 -20.99 21.93
C ALA A 175 5.41 -21.25 23.30
N ARG A 176 5.83 -22.28 24.02
CA ARG A 176 5.34 -22.55 25.39
C ARG A 176 5.68 -21.43 26.37
N THR A 177 6.90 -20.91 26.30
CA THR A 177 7.31 -19.77 27.11
C THR A 177 6.48 -18.53 26.83
N LEU A 178 6.26 -18.24 25.56
CA LEU A 178 5.42 -17.10 25.12
C LEU A 178 3.96 -17.29 25.57
N ALA A 179 3.40 -18.48 25.40
CA ALA A 179 2.03 -18.80 25.83
C ALA A 179 1.83 -18.58 27.32
N GLU A 180 2.78 -19.05 28.16
CA GLU A 180 2.70 -18.88 29.61
C GLU A 180 2.89 -17.40 30.02
N SER A 181 3.75 -16.65 29.31
CA SER A 181 3.87 -15.20 29.52
C SER A 181 2.56 -14.48 29.20
N ILE A 182 1.95 -14.76 28.04
CA ILE A 182 0.65 -14.20 27.65
C ILE A 182 -0.41 -14.54 28.70
N ARG A 183 -0.51 -15.79 29.10
CA ARG A 183 -1.49 -16.24 30.10
C ARG A 183 -1.30 -15.50 31.45
N SER A 184 -0.07 -15.33 31.87
CA SER A 184 0.26 -14.62 33.12
C SER A 184 -0.08 -13.14 33.05
N ASP A 185 0.28 -12.51 31.93
CA ASP A 185 0.00 -11.08 31.70
C ASP A 185 -1.51 -10.81 31.61
N VAL A 186 -2.24 -11.67 30.89
CA VAL A 186 -3.70 -11.59 30.82
C VAL A 186 -4.34 -11.81 32.19
N ALA A 187 -3.86 -12.77 32.98
CA ALA A 187 -4.37 -13.01 34.36
C ALA A 187 -4.20 -11.80 35.29
N ALA A 188 -3.21 -10.94 35.01
CA ALA A 188 -3.01 -9.69 35.74
C ALA A 188 -3.94 -8.56 35.28
N MET A 189 -4.59 -8.69 34.11
CA MET A 189 -5.47 -7.65 33.56
C MET A 189 -6.73 -7.49 34.39
N ARG A 190 -7.18 -6.25 34.46
CA ARG A 190 -8.48 -5.84 35.03
C ARG A 190 -9.09 -4.86 34.05
N VAL A 191 -10.18 -5.26 33.42
CA VAL A 191 -10.87 -4.42 32.42
C VAL A 191 -12.24 -4.02 32.96
N PRO A 192 -12.50 -2.73 33.12
CA PRO A 192 -13.83 -2.25 33.48
C PRO A 192 -14.87 -2.76 32.48
N ALA A 193 -15.93 -3.40 32.97
CA ALA A 193 -16.99 -3.96 32.18
C ALA A 193 -18.35 -3.55 32.75
N GLY A 194 -18.91 -2.45 32.29
CA GLY A 194 -20.14 -1.89 32.81
C GLY A 194 -20.01 -1.49 34.28
N SER A 195 -20.86 -2.07 35.14
CA SER A 195 -20.80 -1.89 36.60
C SER A 195 -19.85 -2.83 37.29
N GLY A 196 -19.18 -3.72 36.56
CA GLY A 196 -18.24 -4.73 37.07
C GLY A 196 -16.87 -4.63 36.44
N GLU A 197 -16.13 -5.72 36.57
CA GLU A 197 -14.76 -5.85 36.06
C GLU A 197 -14.56 -7.26 35.48
N TRP A 198 -14.03 -7.32 34.26
CA TRP A 198 -13.52 -8.58 33.74
C TRP A 198 -12.12 -8.84 34.29
N ARG A 199 -11.94 -10.01 34.88
CA ARG A 199 -10.63 -10.52 35.32
C ARG A 199 -10.07 -11.38 34.22
N GLY A 200 -8.91 -10.97 33.67
CA GLY A 200 -8.29 -11.64 32.55
C GLY A 200 -8.10 -13.13 32.76
N SER A 201 -8.54 -13.92 31.79
CA SER A 201 -8.29 -15.36 31.70
C SER A 201 -8.36 -15.80 30.25
N VAL A 202 -7.41 -16.64 29.81
CA VAL A 202 -7.32 -17.23 28.47
C VAL A 202 -6.75 -18.63 28.54
#